data_8eea7c9953a8bd7ab1edc3ecaf706064
#
_entry.id   8eea7c9953a8bd7ab1edc3ecaf706064
#
_cell.length_a   1.000
_cell.length_b   1.000
_cell.length_c   1.000
_cell.angle_alpha   90.00
_cell.angle_beta   90.00
_cell.angle_gamma   90.00
#
_symmetry.space_group_name_H-M   'P 1'
#
loop_
_entity.id
_entity.type
_entity.pdbx_description
1 polymer ?
#
loop_
_entity_poly.entity_id
_entity_poly.type
_entity_poly.pdbx_seq_one_letter_code
_entity_poly.pdbx_strand_id
1 'polypeptide(L)'
;MRATVGLAVGRGTGPELADVFAAALDRIGDLFSAEIRITRSARTYHSYFSLAEEGGAEEIRRITRADAAHYERFCREQARAGVTAVFRTAMNAQSLYLVRERLQAVKVDAVTPSLLMVRDQVQGFYTGENRHGPGTVTRTTIFTRELTEKVIVFALRRARAQWPGAGPDRIVLAYKFHLLDGAFGAWVAEIAHRHGVRVELCQPDTVNRNLIEHGLTGRTLVVAGNEWGDVMHVVLLDRFGGARQEDRCTENVHLHPEVAGLVEYQTVHGSADDLAGTGRVNPTATLRAAAAIAERHAGCPGAIAALEDALRAARSRGVGTPDTGGTHATDEVVAAVLAELRPATDQLPVAGT
;
A
#
# COMPACT_ATOMS: atom_id res chain seq x y z
N MET A 1 15.07 -15.76 -14.79
CA MET A 1 15.23 -14.29 -14.65
C MET A 1 15.78 -14.02 -13.26
N ARG A 2 16.65 -13.00 -13.08
CA ARG A 2 17.21 -12.68 -11.76
C ARG A 2 16.68 -11.33 -11.31
N ALA A 3 16.01 -11.29 -10.16
CA ALA A 3 15.46 -10.06 -9.58
C ALA A 3 15.95 -9.88 -8.15
N THR A 4 15.99 -8.64 -7.68
CA THR A 4 16.28 -8.30 -6.28
C THR A 4 15.11 -7.52 -5.70
N VAL A 5 14.72 -7.88 -4.47
CA VAL A 5 13.62 -7.24 -3.73
C VAL A 5 14.15 -6.73 -2.40
N GLY A 6 13.84 -5.49 -2.06
CA GLY A 6 14.17 -4.94 -0.75
C GLY A 6 13.22 -5.46 0.33
N LEU A 7 13.71 -5.68 1.56
CA LEU A 7 12.91 -6.07 2.71
C LEU A 7 13.26 -5.21 3.92
N ALA A 8 12.27 -4.53 4.47
CA ALA A 8 12.39 -3.74 5.68
C ALA A 8 11.46 -4.29 6.77
N VAL A 9 12.01 -4.54 7.96
CA VAL A 9 11.33 -5.27 9.03
C VAL A 9 11.06 -4.34 10.21
N GLY A 10 9.81 -4.21 10.61
CA GLY A 10 9.40 -3.56 11.86
C GLY A 10 9.33 -4.53 13.02
N ARG A 11 9.26 -4.01 14.25
CA ARG A 11 9.01 -4.78 15.49
C ARG A 11 7.56 -5.33 15.50
N GLY A 12 7.18 -5.97 16.59
CA GLY A 12 5.90 -6.68 16.70
C GLY A 12 5.90 -7.95 15.88
N THR A 13 4.86 -8.21 15.11
CA THR A 13 4.77 -9.38 14.20
C THR A 13 5.65 -9.26 12.96
N GLY A 14 6.40 -8.16 12.82
CA GLY A 14 7.23 -7.90 11.64
C GLY A 14 8.24 -8.98 11.29
N PRO A 15 9.05 -9.52 12.25
CA PRO A 15 10.00 -10.59 11.97
C PRO A 15 9.32 -11.86 11.44
N GLU A 16 8.24 -12.30 12.08
CA GLU A 16 7.45 -13.47 11.67
C GLU A 16 6.88 -13.30 10.25
N LEU A 17 6.32 -12.14 9.93
CA LEU A 17 5.81 -11.85 8.59
C LEU A 17 6.91 -11.67 7.54
N ALA A 18 8.12 -11.25 7.95
CA ALA A 18 9.26 -11.20 7.05
C ALA A 18 9.72 -12.60 6.63
N ASP A 19 9.66 -13.58 7.53
CA ASP A 19 9.97 -14.97 7.23
C ASP A 19 8.88 -15.61 6.34
N VAL A 20 7.61 -15.32 6.60
CA VAL A 20 6.50 -15.69 5.70
C VAL A 20 6.71 -15.13 4.28
N PHE A 21 7.10 -13.86 4.17
CA PHE A 21 7.37 -13.21 2.89
C PHE A 21 8.53 -13.90 2.15
N ALA A 22 9.62 -14.20 2.85
CA ALA A 22 10.76 -14.86 2.25
C ALA A 22 10.41 -16.27 1.75
N ALA A 23 9.75 -17.07 2.57
CA ALA A 23 9.32 -18.42 2.19
C ALA A 23 8.36 -18.41 0.98
N ALA A 24 7.45 -17.44 0.92
CA ALA A 24 6.54 -17.30 -0.20
C ALA A 24 7.27 -16.91 -1.49
N LEU A 25 8.22 -15.97 -1.44
CA LEU A 25 9.02 -15.58 -2.60
C LEU A 25 9.88 -16.73 -3.12
N ASP A 26 10.54 -17.47 -2.24
CA ASP A 26 11.34 -18.64 -2.60
C ASP A 26 10.48 -19.69 -3.31
N ARG A 27 9.33 -20.03 -2.72
CA ARG A 27 8.41 -21.02 -3.31
C ARG A 27 7.84 -20.58 -4.67
N ILE A 28 7.50 -19.29 -4.82
CA ILE A 28 7.04 -18.74 -6.11
C ILE A 28 8.22 -18.72 -7.10
N GLY A 29 9.40 -18.31 -6.68
CA GLY A 29 10.62 -18.35 -7.51
C GLY A 29 10.89 -19.72 -8.08
N ASP A 30 10.85 -20.76 -7.25
CA ASP A 30 11.02 -22.17 -7.68
C ASP A 30 9.95 -22.56 -8.70
N LEU A 31 8.68 -22.22 -8.44
CA LEU A 31 7.55 -22.56 -9.30
C LEU A 31 7.66 -21.95 -10.70
N PHE A 32 8.15 -20.72 -10.81
CA PHE A 32 8.29 -19.98 -12.08
C PHE A 32 9.73 -19.98 -12.63
N SER A 33 10.65 -20.75 -12.03
CA SER A 33 12.07 -20.80 -12.41
C SER A 33 12.73 -19.40 -12.42
N ALA A 34 12.40 -18.58 -11.44
CA ALA A 34 12.92 -17.23 -11.25
C ALA A 34 13.86 -17.17 -10.02
N GLU A 35 15.05 -16.62 -10.18
CA GLU A 35 15.97 -16.34 -9.07
C GLU A 35 15.59 -15.00 -8.44
N ILE A 36 14.99 -15.03 -7.24
CA ILE A 36 14.58 -13.82 -6.51
C ILE A 36 15.45 -13.67 -5.27
N ARG A 37 16.23 -12.61 -5.18
CA ARG A 37 17.07 -12.30 -4.04
C ARG A 37 16.44 -11.26 -3.15
N ILE A 38 16.60 -11.40 -1.83
CA ILE A 38 16.12 -10.44 -0.84
C ILE A 38 17.32 -9.67 -0.28
N THR A 39 17.27 -8.34 -0.37
CA THR A 39 18.18 -7.44 0.34
C THR A 39 17.46 -6.87 1.56
N ARG A 40 17.86 -7.33 2.76
CA ARG A 40 17.26 -6.85 4.02
C ARG A 40 17.89 -5.53 4.46
N SER A 41 17.06 -4.62 4.98
CA SER A 41 17.53 -3.45 5.73
C SER A 41 18.30 -3.91 6.97
N ALA A 42 19.43 -3.26 7.26
CA ALA A 42 20.24 -3.58 8.43
C ALA A 42 19.59 -3.20 9.77
N ARG A 43 18.46 -2.45 9.72
CA ARG A 43 17.75 -1.98 10.90
C ARG A 43 16.40 -2.65 11.02
N THR A 44 16.03 -3.06 12.25
CA THR A 44 14.65 -3.37 12.63
C THR A 44 14.02 -2.08 13.16
N TYR A 45 12.89 -1.69 12.57
CA TYR A 45 12.23 -0.40 12.84
C TYR A 45 11.22 -0.53 13.97
N HIS A 46 11.03 0.56 14.72
CA HIS A 46 10.07 0.57 15.82
C HIS A 46 8.63 0.49 15.30
N SER A 47 7.79 -0.24 16.06
CA SER A 47 6.33 -0.15 15.98
C SER A 47 5.85 1.07 16.78
N TYR A 48 4.55 1.36 16.74
CA TYR A 48 3.98 2.40 17.61
C TYR A 48 4.14 2.05 19.09
N PHE A 49 3.87 0.80 19.47
CA PHE A 49 3.93 0.34 20.86
C PHE A 49 5.36 0.29 21.37
N SER A 50 6.26 -0.35 20.64
CA SER A 50 7.67 -0.41 21.04
C SER A 50 8.33 0.97 21.14
N LEU A 51 7.84 1.96 20.37
CA LEU A 51 8.32 3.33 20.46
C LEU A 51 7.80 4.03 21.72
N ALA A 52 6.56 3.73 22.13
CA ALA A 52 5.99 4.30 23.36
C ALA A 52 6.72 3.82 24.63
N GLU A 53 7.38 2.67 24.59
CA GLU A 53 8.17 2.10 25.69
C GLU A 53 9.54 2.75 25.85
N GLU A 54 10.07 3.44 24.82
CA GLU A 54 11.45 3.95 24.78
C GLU A 54 11.66 5.24 25.62
N GLY A 55 10.59 5.88 26.14
CA GLY A 55 10.71 7.04 27.01
C GLY A 55 9.85 8.23 26.63
N GLY A 56 10.30 9.45 27.01
CA GLY A 56 9.52 10.68 26.82
C GLY A 56 9.46 11.18 25.39
N ALA A 57 8.64 12.23 25.17
CA ALA A 57 8.33 12.78 23.83
C ALA A 57 9.57 13.18 23.00
N GLU A 58 10.67 13.58 23.66
CA GLU A 58 11.90 13.94 22.96
C GLU A 58 12.62 12.72 22.39
N GLU A 59 12.72 11.66 23.17
CA GLU A 59 13.32 10.41 22.73
C GLU A 59 12.50 9.76 21.63
N ILE A 60 11.17 9.73 21.75
CA ILE A 60 10.25 9.29 20.71
C ILE A 60 10.50 10.05 19.40
N ARG A 61 10.63 11.38 19.46
CA ARG A 61 10.94 12.20 18.27
C ARG A 61 12.29 11.87 17.67
N ARG A 62 13.31 11.66 18.51
CA ARG A 62 14.66 11.32 18.08
C ARG A 62 14.69 10.00 17.32
N ILE A 63 14.07 8.96 17.90
CA ILE A 63 14.00 7.62 17.30
C ILE A 63 13.16 7.65 16.02
N THR A 64 12.01 8.32 16.03
CA THR A 64 11.15 8.48 14.84
C THR A 64 11.92 9.07 13.66
N ARG A 65 12.70 10.12 13.88
CA ARG A 65 13.54 10.75 12.84
C ARG A 65 14.68 9.84 12.38
N ALA A 66 15.30 9.10 13.32
CA ALA A 66 16.37 8.16 13.02
C ALA A 66 15.86 6.96 12.16
N ASP A 67 14.69 6.41 12.50
CA ASP A 67 14.05 5.37 11.73
C ASP A 67 13.66 5.86 10.33
N ALA A 68 13.07 7.05 10.24
CA ALA A 68 12.71 7.66 8.97
C ALA A 68 13.94 7.88 8.08
N ALA A 69 15.01 8.49 8.62
CA ALA A 69 16.23 8.76 7.86
C ALA A 69 16.92 7.47 7.38
N HIS A 70 16.90 6.42 8.19
CA HIS A 70 17.47 5.13 7.82
C HIS A 70 16.63 4.46 6.71
N TYR A 71 15.30 4.46 6.85
CA TYR A 71 14.43 3.83 5.86
C TYR A 71 14.43 4.59 4.53
N GLU A 72 14.44 5.93 4.56
CA GLU A 72 14.61 6.75 3.36
C GLU A 72 15.90 6.40 2.62
N ARG A 73 17.02 6.33 3.35
CA ARG A 73 18.33 5.97 2.77
C ARG A 73 18.28 4.57 2.17
N PHE A 74 17.70 3.59 2.86
CA PHE A 74 17.51 2.24 2.33
C PHE A 74 16.73 2.26 1.00
N CYS A 75 15.60 2.96 0.91
CA CYS A 75 14.83 3.07 -0.34
C CYS A 75 15.66 3.71 -1.47
N ARG A 76 16.42 4.76 -1.18
CA ARG A 76 17.29 5.41 -2.18
C ARG A 76 18.42 4.49 -2.64
N GLU A 77 19.02 3.73 -1.75
CA GLU A 77 20.06 2.73 -2.06
C GLU A 77 19.48 1.61 -2.93
N GLN A 78 18.30 1.08 -2.58
CA GLN A 78 17.63 0.07 -3.40
C GLN A 78 17.34 0.60 -4.80
N ALA A 79 16.79 1.80 -4.94
CA ALA A 79 16.50 2.40 -6.24
C ALA A 79 17.79 2.60 -7.09
N ARG A 80 18.88 3.08 -6.49
CA ARG A 80 20.20 3.22 -7.18
C ARG A 80 20.77 1.88 -7.62
N ALA A 81 20.49 0.82 -6.89
CA ALA A 81 20.87 -0.56 -7.23
C ALA A 81 19.96 -1.19 -8.31
N GLY A 82 18.97 -0.44 -8.83
CA GLY A 82 18.02 -0.93 -9.84
C GLY A 82 16.90 -1.82 -9.29
N VAL A 83 16.73 -1.86 -7.97
CA VAL A 83 15.61 -2.58 -7.33
C VAL A 83 14.32 -1.80 -7.58
N THR A 84 13.28 -2.50 -8.01
CA THR A 84 11.99 -1.90 -8.35
C THR A 84 10.89 -2.15 -7.31
N ALA A 85 11.12 -3.06 -6.37
CA ALA A 85 10.17 -3.38 -5.31
C ALA A 85 10.83 -3.50 -3.94
N VAL A 86 10.17 -2.96 -2.92
CA VAL A 86 10.47 -3.15 -1.50
C VAL A 86 9.21 -3.66 -0.82
N PHE A 87 9.33 -4.73 -0.05
CA PHE A 87 8.31 -5.10 0.94
C PHE A 87 8.72 -4.60 2.31
N ARG A 88 7.77 -4.04 3.05
CA ARG A 88 7.96 -3.75 4.46
C ARG A 88 6.84 -4.31 5.32
N THR A 89 7.20 -4.80 6.49
CA THR A 89 6.24 -5.09 7.55
C THR A 89 5.81 -3.80 8.25
N ALA A 90 4.88 -3.88 9.18
CA ALA A 90 4.38 -2.68 9.86
C ALA A 90 5.49 -1.96 10.66
N MET A 91 5.53 -0.64 10.54
CA MET A 91 6.45 0.26 11.23
C MET A 91 5.67 1.43 11.83
N ASN A 92 6.31 2.20 12.71
CA ASN A 92 5.74 3.41 13.24
C ASN A 92 5.29 4.38 12.13
N ALA A 93 4.00 4.76 12.17
CA ALA A 93 3.37 5.59 11.15
C ALA A 93 4.04 6.98 11.02
N GLN A 94 4.49 7.59 12.12
CA GLN A 94 5.13 8.90 12.07
C GLN A 94 6.45 8.87 11.29
N SER A 95 7.26 7.81 11.45
CA SER A 95 8.47 7.62 10.65
C SER A 95 8.14 7.50 9.17
N LEU A 96 7.09 6.73 8.85
CA LEU A 96 6.66 6.54 7.47
C LEU A 96 6.10 7.82 6.83
N TYR A 97 5.38 8.67 7.56
CA TYR A 97 4.90 9.94 7.01
C TYR A 97 6.05 10.86 6.61
N LEU A 98 7.13 10.93 7.41
CA LEU A 98 8.33 11.68 7.03
C LEU A 98 8.98 11.14 5.75
N VAL A 99 9.06 9.82 5.61
CA VAL A 99 9.62 9.18 4.40
C VAL A 99 8.73 9.42 3.18
N ARG A 100 7.42 9.26 3.33
CA ARG A 100 6.44 9.43 2.23
C ARG A 100 6.43 10.86 1.70
N GLU A 101 6.54 11.85 2.58
CA GLU A 101 6.70 13.24 2.18
C GLU A 101 7.97 13.43 1.34
N ARG A 102 9.13 12.99 1.84
CA ARG A 102 10.44 13.18 1.21
C ARG A 102 10.60 12.39 -0.09
N LEU A 103 10.04 11.19 -0.18
CA LEU A 103 10.05 10.36 -1.37
C LEU A 103 8.83 10.59 -2.27
N GLN A 104 7.94 11.52 -1.91
CA GLN A 104 6.73 11.87 -2.64
C GLN A 104 5.87 10.63 -2.96
N ALA A 105 5.48 9.89 -1.91
CA ALA A 105 4.74 8.66 -2.06
C ALA A 105 3.25 8.89 -2.27
N VAL A 106 2.65 8.08 -3.12
CA VAL A 106 1.19 7.94 -3.27
C VAL A 106 0.79 6.50 -3.05
N LYS A 107 -0.30 6.27 -2.30
CA LYS A 107 -0.84 4.94 -2.10
C LYS A 107 -1.84 4.61 -3.19
N VAL A 108 -1.75 3.41 -3.75
CA VAL A 108 -2.63 2.93 -4.83
C VAL A 108 -3.35 1.68 -4.36
N ASP A 109 -4.65 1.65 -4.52
CA ASP A 109 -5.46 0.44 -4.33
C ASP A 109 -6.57 0.34 -5.38
N ALA A 110 -6.60 -0.78 -6.10
CA ALA A 110 -7.74 -1.18 -6.89
C ALA A 110 -8.78 -1.82 -5.95
N VAL A 111 -9.65 -1.00 -5.37
CA VAL A 111 -10.68 -1.43 -4.41
C VAL A 111 -11.60 -2.46 -5.05
N THR A 112 -12.01 -2.20 -6.31
CA THR A 112 -12.72 -3.14 -7.18
C THR A 112 -12.19 -3.03 -8.61
N PRO A 113 -12.57 -3.91 -9.54
CA PRO A 113 -12.22 -3.75 -10.96
C PRO A 113 -12.67 -2.42 -11.56
N SER A 114 -13.69 -1.75 -10.99
CA SER A 114 -14.23 -0.46 -11.45
C SER A 114 -13.94 0.72 -10.52
N LEU A 115 -13.25 0.51 -9.39
CA LEU A 115 -12.89 1.57 -8.44
C LEU A 115 -11.40 1.54 -8.15
N LEU A 116 -10.69 2.54 -8.67
CA LEU A 116 -9.28 2.79 -8.35
C LEU A 116 -9.18 3.97 -7.39
N MET A 117 -8.52 3.75 -6.27
CA MET A 117 -8.21 4.79 -5.30
C MET A 117 -6.72 5.11 -5.30
N VAL A 118 -6.41 6.41 -5.38
CA VAL A 118 -5.07 6.97 -5.20
C VAL A 118 -5.11 7.95 -4.04
N ARG A 119 -4.34 7.65 -2.99
CA ARG A 119 -4.22 8.54 -1.83
C ARG A 119 -2.93 9.34 -1.94
N ASP A 120 -3.06 10.65 -1.91
CA ASP A 120 -1.95 11.59 -1.79
C ASP A 120 -1.32 11.46 -0.39
N GLN A 121 -0.12 10.93 -0.31
CA GLN A 121 0.61 10.81 0.96
C GLN A 121 1.74 11.86 1.07
N VAL A 122 1.84 12.74 0.09
CA VAL A 122 2.90 13.77 0.01
C VAL A 122 2.53 14.99 0.83
N GLN A 123 1.25 15.34 0.86
CA GLN A 123 0.71 16.57 1.44
C GLN A 123 -0.41 16.26 2.43
N GLY A 124 -0.79 17.22 3.25
CA GLY A 124 -1.89 17.11 4.17
C GLY A 124 -1.49 17.06 5.64
N PHE A 125 -2.44 16.77 6.51
CA PHE A 125 -2.25 16.85 7.96
C PHE A 125 -1.18 15.87 8.46
N TYR A 126 -1.06 14.70 7.86
CA TYR A 126 -0.11 13.67 8.31
C TYR A 126 1.35 14.04 8.07
N THR A 127 1.64 14.86 7.06
CA THR A 127 2.99 15.34 6.73
C THR A 127 3.32 16.71 7.34
N GLY A 128 2.42 17.31 8.13
CA GLY A 128 2.62 18.61 8.72
C GLY A 128 3.67 18.65 9.84
N GLU A 129 4.22 19.84 10.05
CA GLU A 129 5.18 20.13 11.12
C GLU A 129 4.50 20.57 12.41
N ASN A 130 5.00 20.07 13.54
CA ASN A 130 4.55 20.45 14.87
C ASN A 130 5.48 21.51 15.50
N ARG A 131 4.88 22.58 16.03
CA ARG A 131 5.54 23.52 16.95
C ARG A 131 4.87 23.42 18.32
N HIS A 132 5.66 23.19 19.36
CA HIS A 132 5.21 23.06 20.73
C HIS A 132 5.37 24.39 21.48
N GLY A 133 4.32 24.83 22.17
CA GLY A 133 4.29 25.92 23.13
C GLY A 133 3.71 25.46 24.48
N PRO A 134 3.70 26.31 25.52
CA PRO A 134 3.07 25.96 26.78
C PRO A 134 1.57 25.64 26.59
N GLY A 135 1.20 24.39 26.83
CA GLY A 135 -0.19 23.91 26.67
C GLY A 135 -0.75 23.92 25.25
N THR A 136 0.08 24.13 24.21
CA THR A 136 -0.35 24.21 22.83
C THR A 136 0.57 23.44 21.88
N VAL A 137 -0.03 22.86 20.84
CA VAL A 137 0.70 22.32 19.70
C VAL A 137 0.09 22.91 18.44
N THR A 138 0.89 23.64 17.66
CA THR A 138 0.50 24.13 16.34
C THR A 138 1.02 23.14 15.29
N ARG A 139 0.14 22.72 14.38
CA ARG A 139 0.51 21.89 13.24
C ARG A 139 0.31 22.66 11.95
N THR A 140 1.36 22.80 11.15
CA THR A 140 1.34 23.49 9.86
C THR A 140 1.44 22.48 8.75
N THR A 141 0.55 22.58 7.76
CA THR A 141 0.57 21.77 6.55
C THR A 141 0.78 22.65 5.33
N ILE A 142 1.50 22.14 4.34
CA ILE A 142 1.81 22.85 3.10
C ILE A 142 1.21 22.07 1.93
N PHE A 143 0.48 22.78 1.07
CA PHE A 143 0.03 22.27 -0.22
C PHE A 143 0.73 23.06 -1.33
N THR A 144 1.17 22.38 -2.38
CA THR A 144 1.77 23.04 -3.54
C THR A 144 1.10 22.60 -4.82
N ARG A 145 1.02 23.53 -5.80
CA ARG A 145 0.46 23.23 -7.12
C ARG A 145 1.27 22.11 -7.81
N GLU A 146 2.60 22.16 -7.70
CA GLU A 146 3.49 21.19 -8.33
C GLU A 146 3.23 19.76 -7.84
N LEU A 147 3.16 19.55 -6.54
CA LEU A 147 2.89 18.22 -5.97
C LEU A 147 1.47 17.76 -6.28
N THR A 148 0.49 18.66 -6.23
CA THR A 148 -0.89 18.36 -6.62
C THR A 148 -0.96 17.87 -8.07
N GLU A 149 -0.27 18.55 -8.99
CA GLU A 149 -0.21 18.13 -10.40
C GLU A 149 0.49 16.77 -10.56
N LYS A 150 1.62 16.55 -9.89
CA LYS A 150 2.32 15.25 -9.91
C LYS A 150 1.41 14.10 -9.50
N VAL A 151 0.65 14.28 -8.41
CA VAL A 151 -0.28 13.26 -7.90
C VAL A 151 -1.41 13.01 -8.90
N ILE A 152 -2.04 14.05 -9.44
CA ILE A 152 -3.12 13.93 -10.44
C ILE A 152 -2.60 13.22 -11.70
N VAL A 153 -1.47 13.66 -12.25
CA VAL A 153 -0.89 13.07 -13.46
C VAL A 153 -0.54 11.60 -13.26
N PHE A 154 0.03 11.26 -12.09
CA PHE A 154 0.29 9.88 -11.74
C PHE A 154 -1.00 9.06 -11.69
N ALA A 155 -2.04 9.56 -11.00
CA ALA A 155 -3.32 8.89 -10.86
C ALA A 155 -4.00 8.64 -12.22
N LEU A 156 -3.94 9.61 -13.13
CA LEU A 156 -4.44 9.46 -14.50
C LEU A 156 -3.70 8.38 -15.29
N ARG A 157 -2.36 8.34 -15.18
CA ARG A 157 -1.55 7.27 -15.82
C ARG A 157 -1.91 5.90 -15.25
N ARG A 158 -2.04 5.80 -13.93
CA ARG A 158 -2.40 4.54 -13.26
C ARG A 158 -3.79 4.06 -13.66
N ALA A 159 -4.76 4.97 -13.77
CA ALA A 159 -6.12 4.66 -14.24
C ALA A 159 -6.14 4.17 -15.69
N ARG A 160 -5.34 4.78 -16.58
CA ARG A 160 -5.21 4.31 -17.97
C ARG A 160 -4.56 2.93 -18.05
N ALA A 161 -3.60 2.63 -17.19
CA ALA A 161 -3.00 1.30 -17.08
C ALA A 161 -3.97 0.26 -16.51
N GLN A 162 -4.83 0.67 -15.56
CA GLN A 162 -5.88 -0.18 -14.99
C GLN A 162 -6.98 -0.52 -16.01
N TRP A 163 -7.32 0.43 -16.89
CA TRP A 163 -8.38 0.32 -17.89
C TRP A 163 -7.85 0.65 -19.29
N PRO A 164 -7.07 -0.29 -19.92
CA PRO A 164 -6.46 -0.05 -21.23
C PRO A 164 -7.51 0.26 -22.31
N GLY A 165 -7.21 1.24 -23.16
CA GLY A 165 -8.07 1.64 -24.28
C GLY A 165 -9.32 2.45 -23.91
N ALA A 166 -9.68 2.50 -22.62
CA ALA A 166 -10.90 3.16 -22.18
C ALA A 166 -10.67 4.28 -21.15
N GLY A 167 -9.73 4.10 -20.20
CA GLY A 167 -9.50 5.03 -19.10
C GLY A 167 -10.66 5.11 -18.08
N PRO A 168 -10.62 6.07 -17.15
CA PRO A 168 -11.71 6.30 -16.21
C PRO A 168 -12.88 7.02 -16.87
N ASP A 169 -14.11 6.61 -16.53
CA ASP A 169 -15.35 7.31 -16.93
C ASP A 169 -15.58 8.52 -16.01
N ARG A 170 -15.11 8.42 -14.76
CA ARG A 170 -15.28 9.47 -13.73
C ARG A 170 -13.97 9.67 -12.97
N ILE A 171 -13.60 10.94 -12.76
CA ILE A 171 -12.43 11.35 -11.99
C ILE A 171 -12.87 12.25 -10.86
N VAL A 172 -12.68 11.81 -9.62
CA VAL A 172 -13.08 12.54 -8.42
C VAL A 172 -11.86 12.88 -7.58
N LEU A 173 -11.69 14.16 -7.24
CA LEU A 173 -10.71 14.62 -6.27
C LEU A 173 -11.40 14.90 -4.93
N ALA A 174 -11.06 14.15 -3.90
CA ALA A 174 -11.64 14.21 -2.56
C ALA A 174 -10.69 14.94 -1.60
N TYR A 175 -10.82 16.26 -1.48
CA TYR A 175 -9.99 17.12 -0.63
C TYR A 175 -10.85 18.10 0.18
N LYS A 176 -10.37 18.52 1.35
CA LYS A 176 -10.97 19.67 2.09
C LYS A 176 -10.50 21.01 1.50
N PHE A 177 -10.66 21.16 0.20
CA PHE A 177 -10.15 22.26 -0.63
C PHE A 177 -10.67 23.64 -0.23
N HIS A 178 -11.85 23.72 0.37
CA HIS A 178 -12.45 24.98 0.83
C HIS A 178 -11.65 25.67 1.96
N LEU A 179 -10.77 24.91 2.65
CA LEU A 179 -9.87 25.46 3.67
C LEU A 179 -8.64 26.18 3.07
N LEU A 180 -8.51 26.21 1.76
CA LEU A 180 -7.38 26.80 1.04
C LEU A 180 -7.81 28.03 0.19
N ASP A 181 -8.85 28.71 0.60
CA ASP A 181 -9.32 30.02 0.08
C ASP A 181 -9.44 30.06 -1.46
N GLY A 182 -9.85 28.95 -2.07
CA GLY A 182 -10.04 28.82 -3.52
C GLY A 182 -8.77 28.47 -4.31
N ALA A 183 -7.58 28.58 -3.74
CA ALA A 183 -6.31 28.31 -4.44
C ALA A 183 -6.26 26.89 -4.98
N PHE A 184 -6.61 25.89 -4.18
CA PHE A 184 -6.59 24.49 -4.61
C PHE A 184 -7.55 24.22 -5.77
N GLY A 185 -8.76 24.80 -5.73
CA GLY A 185 -9.74 24.69 -6.81
C GLY A 185 -9.23 25.29 -8.12
N ALA A 186 -8.56 26.44 -8.06
CA ALA A 186 -7.96 27.08 -9.22
C ALA A 186 -6.82 26.20 -9.83
N TRP A 187 -5.97 25.61 -9.00
CA TRP A 187 -4.91 24.69 -9.46
C TRP A 187 -5.52 23.46 -10.14
N VAL A 188 -6.52 22.83 -9.53
CA VAL A 188 -7.18 21.65 -10.11
C VAL A 188 -7.84 21.98 -11.45
N ALA A 189 -8.51 23.12 -11.59
CA ALA A 189 -9.11 23.54 -12.84
C ALA A 189 -8.07 23.74 -13.96
N GLU A 190 -6.95 24.40 -13.63
CA GLU A 190 -5.83 24.61 -14.57
C GLU A 190 -5.19 23.27 -15.00
N ILE A 191 -4.93 22.37 -14.04
CA ILE A 191 -4.36 21.05 -14.30
C ILE A 191 -5.31 20.23 -15.17
N ALA A 192 -6.59 20.19 -14.83
CA ALA A 192 -7.61 19.46 -15.60
C ALA A 192 -7.71 19.96 -17.04
N HIS A 193 -7.69 21.28 -17.25
CA HIS A 193 -7.67 21.90 -18.59
C HIS A 193 -6.42 21.50 -19.37
N ARG A 194 -5.23 21.60 -18.76
CA ARG A 194 -3.93 21.26 -19.39
C ARG A 194 -3.86 19.80 -19.84
N HIS A 195 -4.44 18.89 -19.05
CA HIS A 195 -4.44 17.46 -19.33
C HIS A 195 -5.66 16.95 -20.09
N GLY A 196 -6.58 17.86 -20.50
CA GLY A 196 -7.76 17.53 -21.28
C GLY A 196 -8.72 16.58 -20.58
N VAL A 197 -8.86 16.68 -19.26
CA VAL A 197 -9.72 15.81 -18.44
C VAL A 197 -10.78 16.62 -17.70
N ARG A 198 -11.93 16.00 -17.47
CA ARG A 198 -12.96 16.54 -16.57
C ARG A 198 -12.77 15.94 -15.18
N VAL A 199 -12.64 16.79 -14.18
CA VAL A 199 -12.43 16.42 -12.78
C VAL A 199 -13.55 16.99 -11.93
N GLU A 200 -14.09 16.15 -11.05
CA GLU A 200 -15.02 16.57 -10.00
C GLU A 200 -14.24 16.81 -8.71
N LEU A 201 -14.15 18.06 -8.27
CA LEU A 201 -13.53 18.40 -6.97
C LEU A 201 -14.63 18.43 -5.90
N CYS A 202 -14.55 17.49 -4.95
CA CYS A 202 -15.56 17.30 -3.92
C CYS A 202 -14.93 17.17 -2.53
N GLN A 203 -15.72 17.41 -1.50
CA GLN A 203 -15.32 17.09 -0.14
C GLN A 203 -15.36 15.57 0.10
N PRO A 204 -14.48 15.01 0.93
CA PRO A 204 -14.40 13.56 1.17
C PRO A 204 -15.70 12.95 1.70
N ASP A 205 -16.38 13.63 2.60
CA ASP A 205 -17.68 13.22 3.14
C ASP A 205 -18.77 13.16 2.05
N THR A 206 -18.79 14.14 1.13
CA THR A 206 -19.70 14.14 -0.01
C THR A 206 -19.41 12.98 -0.96
N VAL A 207 -18.13 12.69 -1.23
CA VAL A 207 -17.74 11.54 -2.08
C VAL A 207 -18.19 10.23 -1.46
N ASN A 208 -17.90 10.01 -0.18
CA ASN A 208 -18.32 8.81 0.52
C ASN A 208 -19.83 8.63 0.50
N ARG A 209 -20.59 9.68 0.85
CA ARG A 209 -22.05 9.63 0.83
C ARG A 209 -22.56 9.27 -0.56
N ASN A 210 -22.09 9.94 -1.61
CA ASN A 210 -22.58 9.71 -2.97
C ASN A 210 -22.26 8.29 -3.46
N LEU A 211 -21.06 7.77 -3.15
CA LEU A 211 -20.69 6.39 -3.50
C LEU A 211 -21.51 5.34 -2.73
N ILE A 212 -21.82 5.60 -1.46
CA ILE A 212 -22.64 4.70 -0.65
C ILE A 212 -24.10 4.70 -1.10
N GLU A 213 -24.67 5.89 -1.36
CA GLU A 213 -26.09 6.05 -1.74
C GLU A 213 -26.38 5.60 -3.17
N HIS A 214 -25.50 5.93 -4.12
CA HIS A 214 -25.74 5.73 -5.54
C HIS A 214 -24.91 4.59 -6.15
N GLY A 215 -23.96 4.03 -5.40
CA GLY A 215 -23.06 3.00 -5.89
C GLY A 215 -22.01 3.50 -6.88
N LEU A 216 -21.34 2.55 -7.52
CA LEU A 216 -20.35 2.82 -8.56
C LEU A 216 -21.02 2.87 -9.94
N THR A 217 -20.81 3.96 -10.65
CA THR A 217 -21.24 4.11 -12.04
C THR A 217 -20.00 4.15 -12.95
N GLY A 218 -19.73 3.04 -13.63
CA GLY A 218 -18.57 2.94 -14.52
C GLY A 218 -17.23 2.91 -13.77
N ARG A 219 -16.14 3.13 -14.51
CA ARG A 219 -14.77 3.12 -14.00
C ARG A 219 -14.46 4.44 -13.30
N THR A 220 -14.39 4.38 -12.00
CA THR A 220 -14.22 5.57 -11.16
C THR A 220 -12.80 5.63 -10.59
N LEU A 221 -12.10 6.73 -10.88
CA LEU A 221 -10.85 7.10 -10.23
C LEU A 221 -11.15 8.08 -9.10
N VAL A 222 -10.78 7.72 -7.87
CA VAL A 222 -10.80 8.60 -6.71
C VAL A 222 -9.38 8.98 -6.33
N VAL A 223 -9.05 10.27 -6.32
CA VAL A 223 -7.81 10.81 -5.76
C VAL A 223 -8.15 11.54 -4.48
N ALA A 224 -7.62 11.11 -3.35
CA ALA A 224 -7.98 11.65 -2.04
C ALA A 224 -6.79 12.24 -1.30
N GLY A 225 -7.01 13.33 -0.56
CA GLY A 225 -6.03 13.90 0.36
C GLY A 225 -5.63 12.91 1.46
N ASN A 226 -4.47 13.11 2.08
CA ASN A 226 -3.78 12.13 2.92
C ASN A 226 -4.66 11.54 4.03
N GLU A 227 -5.05 12.35 5.00
CA GLU A 227 -5.84 11.95 6.17
C GLU A 227 -7.25 11.48 5.80
N TRP A 228 -7.88 12.17 4.86
CA TRP A 228 -9.22 11.82 4.40
C TRP A 228 -9.23 10.56 3.56
N GLY A 229 -8.20 10.38 2.74
CA GLY A 229 -7.99 9.15 1.98
C GLY A 229 -7.79 7.92 2.87
N ASP A 230 -7.24 8.09 4.07
CA ASP A 230 -7.11 7.01 5.04
C ASP A 230 -8.48 6.50 5.52
N VAL A 231 -9.34 7.44 5.94
CA VAL A 231 -10.71 7.13 6.39
C VAL A 231 -11.57 6.61 5.23
N MET A 232 -11.52 7.28 4.08
CA MET A 232 -12.28 6.88 2.89
C MET A 232 -11.91 5.46 2.44
N HIS A 233 -10.64 5.11 2.48
CA HIS A 233 -10.17 3.79 2.07
C HIS A 233 -10.84 2.66 2.87
N VAL A 234 -10.91 2.79 4.21
CA VAL A 234 -11.60 1.82 5.07
C VAL A 234 -13.07 1.68 4.69
N VAL A 235 -13.77 2.83 4.53
CA VAL A 235 -15.20 2.85 4.15
C VAL A 235 -15.43 2.20 2.78
N LEU A 236 -14.58 2.51 1.80
CA LEU A 236 -14.72 1.98 0.45
C LEU A 236 -14.38 0.48 0.38
N LEU A 237 -13.41 0.01 1.17
CA LEU A 237 -13.11 -1.41 1.28
C LEU A 237 -14.25 -2.18 1.91
N ASP A 238 -14.83 -1.69 2.99
CA ASP A 238 -15.98 -2.31 3.65
C ASP A 238 -17.20 -2.38 2.71
N ARG A 239 -17.48 -1.28 2.02
CA ARG A 239 -18.68 -1.18 1.17
C ARG A 239 -18.56 -1.92 -0.16
N PHE A 240 -17.41 -1.91 -0.80
CA PHE A 240 -17.21 -2.38 -2.18
C PHE A 240 -16.12 -3.44 -2.33
N GLY A 241 -15.17 -3.53 -1.41
CA GLY A 241 -13.92 -4.27 -1.60
C GLY A 241 -14.04 -5.79 -1.58
N GLY A 242 -15.10 -6.35 -0.99
CA GLY A 242 -15.34 -7.79 -0.93
C GLY A 242 -14.29 -8.62 -0.18
N ALA A 243 -13.17 -8.03 0.22
CA ALA A 243 -12.12 -8.66 1.01
C ALA A 243 -11.84 -7.83 2.28
N ARG A 244 -11.53 -8.51 3.37
CA ARG A 244 -11.18 -7.87 4.64
C ARG A 244 -9.93 -7.01 4.49
N GLN A 245 -9.87 -5.90 5.24
CA GLN A 245 -8.72 -5.01 5.23
C GLN A 245 -7.41 -5.74 5.62
N GLU A 246 -7.49 -6.63 6.61
CA GLU A 246 -6.36 -7.41 7.13
C GLU A 246 -5.74 -8.35 6.09
N ASP A 247 -6.55 -8.78 5.12
CA ASP A 247 -6.10 -9.67 4.04
C ASP A 247 -5.47 -8.92 2.85
N ARG A 248 -5.41 -7.58 2.89
CA ARG A 248 -4.98 -6.77 1.74
C ARG A 248 -3.52 -6.34 1.81
N CYS A 249 -2.90 -6.32 0.63
CA CYS A 249 -1.64 -5.66 0.36
C CYS A 249 -1.89 -4.43 -0.50
N THR A 250 -1.20 -3.33 -0.25
CA THR A 250 -1.28 -2.10 -1.03
C THR A 250 0.10 -1.63 -1.49
N GLU A 251 0.10 -0.80 -2.52
CA GLU A 251 1.29 -0.22 -3.14
C GLU A 251 1.44 1.24 -2.72
N ASN A 252 2.66 1.64 -2.33
CA ASN A 252 3.07 3.04 -2.28
C ASN A 252 4.07 3.27 -3.40
N VAL A 253 3.72 4.12 -4.35
CA VAL A 253 4.57 4.46 -5.49
C VAL A 253 5.24 5.79 -5.22
N HIS A 254 6.57 5.83 -5.39
CA HIS A 254 7.36 7.02 -5.12
C HIS A 254 7.48 7.88 -6.38
N LEU A 255 7.14 9.18 -6.25
CA LEU A 255 7.17 10.15 -7.36
C LEU A 255 8.45 11.00 -7.38
N HIS A 256 9.28 10.92 -6.33
CA HIS A 256 10.56 11.63 -6.28
C HIS A 256 11.54 11.04 -7.32
N PRO A 257 12.23 11.87 -8.14
CA PRO A 257 13.07 11.38 -9.23
C PRO A 257 14.14 10.35 -8.84
N GLU A 258 14.76 10.49 -7.66
CA GLU A 258 15.82 9.56 -7.20
C GLU A 258 15.32 8.16 -6.85
N VAL A 259 14.01 7.98 -6.68
CA VAL A 259 13.40 6.69 -6.37
C VAL A 259 12.27 6.34 -7.35
N ALA A 260 12.24 7.04 -8.48
CA ALA A 260 11.25 6.81 -9.53
C ALA A 260 11.30 5.35 -10.00
N GLY A 261 10.14 4.68 -9.99
CA GLY A 261 10.03 3.26 -10.35
C GLY A 261 10.18 2.28 -9.18
N LEU A 262 10.56 2.75 -7.98
CA LEU A 262 10.52 1.94 -6.77
C LEU A 262 9.09 1.92 -6.20
N VAL A 263 8.55 0.72 -6.00
CA VAL A 263 7.24 0.49 -5.39
C VAL A 263 7.42 -0.15 -4.02
N GLU A 264 6.86 0.46 -2.99
CA GLU A 264 6.80 -0.11 -1.66
C GLU A 264 5.49 -0.89 -1.49
N TYR A 265 5.59 -2.17 -1.20
CA TYR A 265 4.48 -3.03 -0.84
C TYR A 265 4.32 -3.12 0.67
N GLN A 266 3.11 -3.03 1.15
CA GLN A 266 2.80 -3.11 2.58
C GLN A 266 1.51 -3.88 2.84
N THR A 267 1.42 -4.52 4.00
CA THR A 267 0.15 -4.97 4.56
C THR A 267 -0.65 -3.76 5.07
N VAL A 268 -1.98 -3.86 5.06
CA VAL A 268 -2.84 -2.77 5.54
C VAL A 268 -3.01 -2.81 7.06
N HIS A 269 -2.83 -4.00 7.68
CA HIS A 269 -2.87 -4.13 9.15
C HIS A 269 -1.64 -3.50 9.85
N GLY A 270 -1.77 -3.23 11.14
CA GLY A 270 -0.71 -2.68 12.00
C GLY A 270 0.33 -3.73 12.42
N SER A 271 1.17 -3.37 13.39
CA SER A 271 2.26 -4.20 13.91
C SER A 271 1.79 -5.35 14.81
N ALA A 272 0.58 -5.25 15.37
CA ALA A 272 -0.03 -6.26 16.23
C ALA A 272 0.96 -6.82 17.27
N ASP A 273 1.60 -5.94 18.04
CA ASP A 273 2.69 -6.28 18.96
C ASP A 273 2.25 -7.31 20.01
N ASP A 274 0.98 -7.33 20.39
CA ASP A 274 0.34 -8.31 21.28
C ASP A 274 0.29 -9.73 20.70
N LEU A 275 0.38 -9.88 19.39
CA LEU A 275 0.43 -11.16 18.70
C LEU A 275 1.87 -11.63 18.39
N ALA A 276 2.87 -10.78 18.64
CA ALA A 276 4.25 -11.10 18.31
C ALA A 276 4.72 -12.39 18.99
N GLY A 277 5.27 -13.33 18.20
CA GLY A 277 5.78 -14.61 18.68
C GLY A 277 4.71 -15.60 19.12
N THR A 278 3.43 -15.30 18.95
CA THR A 278 2.34 -16.23 19.30
C THR A 278 2.02 -17.24 18.19
N GLY A 279 2.54 -17.04 16.98
CA GLY A 279 2.21 -17.85 15.81
C GLY A 279 0.75 -17.74 15.37
N ARG A 280 0.08 -16.61 15.64
CA ARG A 280 -1.36 -16.43 15.36
C ARG A 280 -1.67 -15.31 14.38
N VAL A 281 -0.66 -14.65 13.84
CA VAL A 281 -0.85 -13.55 12.87
C VAL A 281 -1.33 -14.10 11.53
N ASN A 282 -2.29 -13.39 10.91
CA ASN A 282 -2.80 -13.75 9.60
C ASN A 282 -1.77 -13.47 8.50
N PRO A 283 -1.28 -14.49 7.76
CA PRO A 283 -0.24 -14.30 6.75
C PRO A 283 -0.78 -13.84 5.38
N THR A 284 -2.09 -13.79 5.17
CA THR A 284 -2.72 -13.63 3.84
C THR A 284 -2.24 -12.39 3.11
N ALA A 285 -2.20 -11.23 3.78
CA ALA A 285 -1.73 -9.98 3.15
C ALA A 285 -0.26 -10.04 2.74
N THR A 286 0.58 -10.71 3.54
CA THR A 286 2.01 -10.90 3.26
C THR A 286 2.24 -11.84 2.09
N LEU A 287 1.50 -12.96 2.02
CA LEU A 287 1.51 -13.87 0.88
C LEU A 287 1.10 -13.15 -0.42
N ARG A 288 0.06 -12.31 -0.35
CA ARG A 288 -0.38 -11.46 -1.49
C ARG A 288 0.68 -10.46 -1.92
N ALA A 289 1.41 -9.87 -0.97
CA ALA A 289 2.53 -8.99 -1.29
C ALA A 289 3.64 -9.73 -2.03
N ALA A 290 4.00 -10.93 -1.58
CA ALA A 290 5.01 -11.77 -2.23
C ALA A 290 4.60 -12.10 -3.68
N ALA A 291 3.37 -12.55 -3.91
CA ALA A 291 2.89 -12.88 -5.24
C ALA A 291 2.82 -11.65 -6.16
N ALA A 292 2.35 -10.50 -5.65
CA ALA A 292 2.30 -9.27 -6.42
C ALA A 292 3.69 -8.77 -6.84
N ILE A 293 4.67 -8.85 -5.94
CA ILE A 293 6.07 -8.52 -6.24
C ILE A 293 6.66 -9.52 -7.24
N ALA A 294 6.45 -10.80 -7.05
CA ALA A 294 6.94 -11.83 -7.96
C ALA A 294 6.41 -11.64 -9.39
N GLU A 295 5.11 -11.37 -9.52
CA GLU A 295 4.49 -11.16 -10.84
C GLU A 295 4.96 -9.88 -11.51
N ARG A 296 4.95 -8.75 -10.79
CA ARG A 296 5.16 -7.42 -11.38
C ARG A 296 6.62 -7.01 -11.48
N HIS A 297 7.50 -7.60 -10.66
CA HIS A 297 8.89 -7.17 -10.54
C HIS A 297 9.92 -8.27 -10.71
N ALA A 298 9.52 -9.55 -10.67
CA ALA A 298 10.45 -10.67 -10.75
C ALA A 298 10.18 -11.66 -11.90
N GLY A 299 9.25 -11.31 -12.82
CA GLY A 299 9.00 -12.09 -14.03
C GLY A 299 8.31 -13.44 -13.78
N CYS A 300 7.39 -13.50 -12.82
CA CYS A 300 6.58 -14.67 -12.50
C CYS A 300 5.11 -14.46 -12.94
N PRO A 301 4.80 -14.43 -14.24
CA PRO A 301 3.46 -14.10 -14.73
C PRO A 301 2.43 -15.13 -14.23
N GLY A 302 1.30 -14.66 -13.70
CA GLY A 302 0.25 -15.51 -13.11
C GLY A 302 0.47 -15.89 -11.64
N ALA A 303 1.51 -15.37 -10.97
CA ALA A 303 1.78 -15.66 -9.56
C ALA A 303 0.65 -15.19 -8.63
N ILE A 304 0.00 -14.05 -8.95
CA ILE A 304 -1.15 -13.55 -8.19
C ILE A 304 -2.32 -14.53 -8.30
N ALA A 305 -2.66 -14.97 -9.50
CA ALA A 305 -3.75 -15.91 -9.72
C ALA A 305 -3.47 -17.27 -9.05
N ALA A 306 -2.26 -17.79 -9.19
CA ALA A 306 -1.83 -19.03 -8.54
C ALA A 306 -1.96 -18.96 -7.01
N LEU A 307 -1.60 -17.82 -6.40
CA LEU A 307 -1.76 -17.63 -4.96
C LEU A 307 -3.23 -17.54 -4.55
N GLU A 308 -4.06 -16.79 -5.28
CA GLU A 308 -5.49 -16.68 -4.94
C GLU A 308 -6.21 -18.04 -5.03
N ASP A 309 -5.82 -18.90 -5.98
CA ASP A 309 -6.33 -20.27 -6.09
C ASP A 309 -5.86 -21.12 -4.89
N ALA A 310 -4.59 -21.03 -4.51
CA ALA A 310 -4.06 -21.72 -3.35
C ALA A 310 -4.71 -21.28 -2.04
N LEU A 311 -4.92 -19.97 -1.85
CA LEU A 311 -5.65 -19.42 -0.70
C LEU A 311 -7.09 -19.95 -0.64
N ARG A 312 -7.77 -20.01 -1.79
CA ARG A 312 -9.13 -20.53 -1.89
C ARG A 312 -9.16 -22.03 -1.54
N ALA A 313 -8.22 -22.81 -2.07
CA ALA A 313 -8.11 -24.24 -1.78
C ALA A 313 -7.84 -24.52 -0.29
N ALA A 314 -6.94 -23.78 0.35
CA ALA A 314 -6.67 -23.89 1.78
C ALA A 314 -7.93 -23.54 2.62
N ARG A 315 -8.59 -22.44 2.32
CA ARG A 315 -9.84 -22.01 3.00
C ARG A 315 -10.97 -23.03 2.84
N SER A 316 -11.14 -23.66 1.67
CA SER A 316 -12.16 -24.67 1.43
C SER A 316 -11.98 -25.92 2.29
N ARG A 317 -10.77 -26.16 2.80
CA ARG A 317 -10.45 -27.23 3.76
C ARG A 317 -10.54 -26.76 5.22
N GLY A 318 -11.01 -25.54 5.46
CA GLY A 318 -11.14 -24.97 6.80
C GLY A 318 -9.81 -24.46 7.38
N VAL A 319 -8.75 -24.31 6.56
CA VAL A 319 -7.46 -23.79 7.02
C VAL A 319 -7.53 -22.26 7.12
N GLY A 320 -7.31 -21.74 8.31
CA GLY A 320 -7.32 -20.30 8.59
C GLY A 320 -6.87 -19.98 10.01
N THR A 321 -6.41 -18.75 10.20
CA THR A 321 -6.05 -18.21 11.52
C THR A 321 -7.27 -17.81 12.35
N PRO A 322 -7.13 -17.63 13.68
CA PRO A 322 -8.27 -17.33 14.57
C PRO A 322 -9.07 -16.09 14.18
N ASP A 323 -8.44 -15.05 13.64
CA ASP A 323 -9.12 -13.84 13.18
C ASP A 323 -10.04 -14.09 11.96
N THR A 324 -9.83 -15.19 11.22
CA THR A 324 -10.68 -15.65 10.11
C THR A 324 -11.68 -16.71 10.51
N GLY A 325 -11.77 -17.02 11.81
CA GLY A 325 -12.62 -18.10 12.35
C GLY A 325 -11.99 -19.50 12.29
N GLY A 326 -10.72 -19.60 11.90
CA GLY A 326 -9.97 -20.85 11.93
C GLY A 326 -9.29 -21.11 13.27
N THR A 327 -8.53 -22.19 13.35
CA THR A 327 -7.80 -22.60 14.57
C THR A 327 -6.30 -22.84 14.31
N HIS A 328 -5.85 -22.61 13.07
CA HIS A 328 -4.48 -22.91 12.64
C HIS A 328 -3.51 -21.83 13.05
N ALA A 329 -2.27 -22.21 13.32
CA ALA A 329 -1.16 -21.30 13.50
C ALA A 329 -0.74 -20.68 12.16
N THR A 330 -0.01 -19.56 12.22
CA THR A 330 0.50 -18.84 11.05
C THR A 330 1.28 -19.75 10.10
N ASP A 331 2.21 -20.55 10.63
CA ASP A 331 3.04 -21.47 9.88
C ASP A 331 2.25 -22.62 9.23
N GLU A 332 1.23 -23.12 9.92
CA GLU A 332 0.32 -24.15 9.37
C GLU A 332 -0.47 -23.59 8.17
N VAL A 333 -0.98 -22.36 8.29
CA VAL A 333 -1.67 -21.69 7.17
C VAL A 333 -0.72 -21.47 6.00
N VAL A 334 0.49 -20.98 6.27
CA VAL A 334 1.52 -20.76 5.23
C VAL A 334 1.87 -22.07 4.54
N ALA A 335 2.18 -23.12 5.31
CA ALA A 335 2.51 -24.44 4.75
C ALA A 335 1.37 -24.99 3.87
N ALA A 336 0.13 -24.89 4.33
CA ALA A 336 -1.04 -25.36 3.58
C ALA A 336 -1.24 -24.58 2.26
N VAL A 337 -1.05 -23.25 2.27
CA VAL A 337 -1.18 -22.42 1.07
C VAL A 337 -0.03 -22.71 0.09
N LEU A 338 1.21 -22.76 0.56
CA LEU A 338 2.37 -22.99 -0.30
C LEU A 338 2.38 -24.42 -0.90
N ALA A 339 1.79 -25.40 -0.21
CA ALA A 339 1.61 -26.75 -0.74
C ALA A 339 0.60 -26.80 -1.91
N GLU A 340 -0.37 -25.89 -1.95
CA GLU A 340 -1.37 -25.78 -3.02
C GLU A 340 -0.91 -24.90 -4.21
N LEU A 341 0.19 -24.18 -4.09
CA LEU A 341 0.69 -23.33 -5.16
C LEU A 341 1.03 -24.15 -6.39
N ARG A 342 0.35 -23.86 -7.50
CA ARG A 342 0.57 -24.45 -8.82
C ARG A 342 0.62 -23.33 -9.86
N PRO A 343 1.35 -23.47 -10.99
CA PRO A 343 1.23 -22.53 -12.09
C PRO A 343 -0.24 -22.45 -12.50
N ALA A 344 -0.73 -21.25 -12.80
CA ALA A 344 -2.06 -21.14 -13.42
C ALA A 344 -2.05 -22.01 -14.67
N THR A 345 -2.89 -23.04 -14.70
CA THR A 345 -3.07 -23.86 -15.89
C THR A 345 -3.56 -22.92 -16.99
N ASP A 346 -2.84 -22.81 -18.11
CA ASP A 346 -3.35 -22.18 -19.31
C ASP A 346 -4.77 -22.73 -19.52
N GLN A 347 -5.77 -21.90 -19.33
CA GLN A 347 -7.10 -22.20 -19.83
C GLN A 347 -6.97 -22.14 -21.36
N LEU A 348 -6.66 -23.28 -21.96
CA LEU A 348 -6.86 -23.46 -23.39
C LEU A 348 -8.28 -23.00 -23.67
N PRO A 349 -8.48 -22.13 -24.67
CA PRO A 349 -9.84 -21.76 -25.06
C PRO A 349 -10.57 -23.05 -25.37
N VAL A 350 -11.68 -23.30 -24.65
CA VAL A 350 -12.58 -24.43 -24.98
C VAL A 350 -12.97 -24.24 -26.44
N ALA A 351 -12.43 -25.09 -27.30
CA ALA A 351 -12.81 -25.13 -28.69
C ALA A 351 -14.31 -25.39 -28.72
N GLY A 352 -15.06 -24.35 -29.12
CA GLY A 352 -16.50 -24.48 -29.30
C GLY A 352 -16.80 -25.57 -30.32
N THR A 353 -17.56 -26.54 -29.88
CA THR A 353 -18.32 -27.45 -30.77
C THR A 353 -19.64 -26.82 -31.12
#